data_25f05976692277ce05722428f89bb563
#
_entry.id   25f05976692277ce05722428f89bb563
#
_cell.length_a   1.000
_cell.length_b   1.000
_cell.length_c   1.000
_cell.angle_alpha   90.00
_cell.angle_beta   90.00
_cell.angle_gamma   90.00
#
_symmetry.space_group_name_H-M   'P 1'
#
loop_
_entity.id
_entity.type
_entity.pdbx_description
1 polymer ?
#
loop_
_entity_poly.entity_id
_entity_poly.type
_entity_poly.pdbx_seq_one_letter_code
_entity_poly.pdbx_strand_id
1 'polypeptide(L)'
;YTEAVTRLQKSGEAFSYPLEWGLDLQSEHERFLTEKIVGGPVFVIDYPARIKAFYMRQNDDGRTVAAMDMLVPRVGEIIGGSQREERYDRLERRMGEVGIPLESLSWYLDIRRWGSCPHAGFGLGFERLLMYITGMENIRDVIPFPRTPGNAKF
;
A
#
# COMPACT_ATOMS: atom_id res chain seq x y z
N TYR A 1 -7.26 7.52 3.16
CA TYR A 1 -7.97 6.69 2.19
C TYR A 1 -9.45 7.10 2.08
N THR A 2 -10.18 7.20 3.17
CA THR A 2 -11.62 7.54 3.16
C THR A 2 -11.90 8.88 2.45
N GLU A 3 -11.09 9.91 2.73
CA GLU A 3 -11.20 11.20 2.06
C GLU A 3 -10.90 11.08 0.55
N ALA A 4 -9.86 10.31 0.19
CA ALA A 4 -9.50 10.09 -1.21
C ALA A 4 -10.65 9.47 -2.00
N VAL A 5 -11.26 8.38 -1.49
CA VAL A 5 -12.44 7.75 -2.11
C VAL A 5 -13.59 8.76 -2.24
N THR A 6 -13.87 9.53 -1.18
CA THR A 6 -14.95 10.53 -1.20
C THR A 6 -14.71 11.62 -2.26
N ARG A 7 -13.48 12.11 -2.40
CA ARG A 7 -13.11 13.11 -3.41
C ARG A 7 -13.23 12.57 -4.83
N LEU A 8 -12.76 11.34 -5.05
CA LEU A 8 -12.86 10.64 -6.33
C LEU A 8 -14.33 10.44 -6.74
N GLN A 9 -15.18 9.96 -5.82
CA GLN A 9 -16.62 9.78 -6.08
C GLN A 9 -17.34 11.10 -6.41
N LYS A 10 -16.96 12.20 -5.74
CA LYS A 10 -17.54 13.53 -5.99
C LYS A 10 -17.05 14.18 -7.26
N SER A 11 -16.02 13.67 -7.90
CA SER A 11 -15.48 14.24 -9.15
C SER A 11 -16.42 14.07 -10.33
N GLY A 12 -17.31 13.08 -10.29
CA GLY A 12 -18.20 12.74 -11.41
C GLY A 12 -17.49 12.01 -12.57
N GLU A 13 -16.20 11.68 -12.42
CA GLU A 13 -15.44 10.93 -13.42
C GLU A 13 -15.96 9.50 -13.50
N ALA A 14 -16.05 8.98 -14.72
CA ALA A 14 -16.43 7.59 -14.98
C ALA A 14 -15.16 6.72 -15.03
N PHE A 15 -14.91 5.99 -13.97
CA PHE A 15 -13.79 5.03 -13.90
C PHE A 15 -14.14 3.67 -14.49
N SER A 16 -13.16 2.99 -15.06
CA SER A 16 -13.30 1.62 -15.58
C SER A 16 -13.45 0.58 -14.47
N TYR A 17 -12.82 0.83 -13.32
CA TYR A 17 -12.88 -0.04 -12.14
C TYR A 17 -13.82 0.54 -11.08
N PRO A 18 -14.50 -0.32 -10.29
CA PRO A 18 -15.39 0.13 -9.24
C PRO A 18 -14.64 0.93 -8.17
N LEU A 19 -15.24 2.02 -7.75
CA LEU A 19 -14.72 2.90 -6.71
C LEU A 19 -15.65 2.91 -5.50
N GLU A 20 -15.34 2.07 -4.53
CA GLU A 20 -16.10 1.94 -3.29
C GLU A 20 -15.17 1.88 -2.08
N TRP A 21 -15.68 2.33 -0.92
CA TRP A 21 -14.91 2.24 0.32
C TRP A 21 -14.59 0.77 0.65
N GLY A 22 -13.32 0.48 0.84
CA GLY A 22 -12.84 -0.85 1.15
C GLY A 22 -12.36 -1.67 -0.05
N LEU A 23 -12.35 -1.12 -1.26
CA LEU A 23 -11.68 -1.70 -2.43
C LEU A 23 -10.31 -1.02 -2.62
N ASP A 24 -9.36 -1.76 -3.21
CA ASP A 24 -8.08 -1.17 -3.58
C ASP A 24 -8.25 -0.07 -4.64
N LEU A 25 -7.54 1.03 -4.47
CA LEU A 25 -7.42 2.02 -5.51
C LEU A 25 -6.65 1.44 -6.69
N GLN A 26 -7.21 1.56 -7.88
CA GLN A 26 -6.54 1.15 -9.11
C GLN A 26 -5.71 2.31 -9.68
N SER A 27 -4.78 2.02 -10.59
CA SER A 27 -3.88 3.04 -11.16
C SER A 27 -4.61 4.24 -11.77
N GLU A 28 -5.82 4.05 -12.32
CA GLU A 28 -6.61 5.17 -12.83
C GLU A 28 -7.09 6.11 -11.71
N HIS A 29 -7.49 5.54 -10.55
CA HIS A 29 -7.90 6.30 -9.37
C HIS A 29 -6.72 7.10 -8.79
N GLU A 30 -5.55 6.46 -8.67
CA GLU A 30 -4.33 7.07 -8.16
C GLU A 30 -3.86 8.23 -9.04
N ARG A 31 -3.86 8.03 -10.36
CA ARG A 31 -3.50 9.08 -11.32
C ARG A 31 -4.49 10.24 -11.27
N PHE A 32 -5.78 9.96 -11.27
CA PHE A 32 -6.79 11.02 -11.20
C PHE A 32 -6.67 11.80 -9.88
N LEU A 33 -6.44 11.11 -8.76
CA LEU A 33 -6.22 11.75 -7.47
C LEU A 33 -5.02 12.69 -7.49
N THR A 34 -3.88 12.22 -8.01
CA THR A 34 -2.64 12.99 -8.05
C THR A 34 -2.63 14.08 -9.10
N GLU A 35 -3.22 13.87 -10.27
CA GLU A 35 -3.14 14.78 -11.41
C GLU A 35 -4.28 15.80 -11.47
N LYS A 36 -5.49 15.39 -11.07
CA LYS A 36 -6.70 16.22 -11.22
C LYS A 36 -7.20 16.81 -9.91
N ILE A 37 -7.11 16.05 -8.80
CA ILE A 37 -7.64 16.51 -7.51
C ILE A 37 -6.59 17.26 -6.70
N VAL A 38 -5.36 16.71 -6.59
CA VAL A 38 -4.28 17.27 -5.75
C VAL A 38 -3.34 18.14 -6.57
N GLY A 39 -3.03 17.77 -7.79
CA GLY A 39 -2.08 18.45 -8.67
C GLY A 39 -0.60 18.17 -8.30
N GLY A 40 -0.30 17.05 -7.64
CA GLY A 40 1.04 16.69 -7.21
C GLY A 40 1.09 15.42 -6.38
N PRO A 41 2.25 15.12 -5.77
CA PRO A 41 2.40 13.98 -4.86
C PRO A 41 1.45 14.07 -3.67
N VAL A 42 0.94 12.91 -3.22
CA VAL A 42 0.04 12.82 -2.08
C VAL A 42 0.32 11.56 -1.25
N PHE A 43 0.23 11.66 0.06
CA PHE A 43 0.17 10.50 0.94
C PHE A 43 -1.29 10.12 1.18
N VAL A 44 -1.63 8.88 0.86
CA VAL A 44 -2.89 8.26 1.24
C VAL A 44 -2.64 7.41 2.46
N ILE A 45 -3.38 7.65 3.54
CA ILE A 45 -3.18 6.98 4.83
C ILE A 45 -4.47 6.31 5.30
N ASP A 46 -4.37 5.48 6.33
CA ASP A 46 -5.50 4.86 7.02
C ASP A 46 -6.40 4.05 6.08
N TYR A 47 -5.79 3.05 5.47
CA TYR A 47 -6.47 2.12 4.57
C TYR A 47 -7.37 1.14 5.33
N PRO A 48 -8.45 0.64 4.69
CA PRO A 48 -9.26 -0.44 5.27
C PRO A 48 -8.43 -1.68 5.59
N ALA A 49 -8.60 -2.21 6.81
CA ALA A 49 -7.85 -3.37 7.30
C ALA A 49 -7.99 -4.60 6.38
N ARG A 50 -9.16 -4.76 5.75
CA ARG A 50 -9.46 -5.94 4.92
C ARG A 50 -8.61 -6.06 3.64
N ILE A 51 -8.09 -4.93 3.13
CA ILE A 51 -7.31 -4.88 1.89
C ILE A 51 -5.80 -4.73 2.14
N LYS A 52 -5.38 -4.68 3.40
CA LYS A 52 -3.96 -4.52 3.77
C LYS A 52 -3.46 -5.74 4.57
N ALA A 53 -2.15 -5.87 4.63
CA ALA A 53 -1.50 -7.02 5.25
C ALA A 53 -1.78 -7.13 6.75
N PHE A 54 -1.80 -8.35 7.26
CA PHE A 54 -2.14 -8.69 8.64
C PHE A 54 -1.25 -8.02 9.69
N TYR A 55 -0.01 -7.74 9.35
CA TYR A 55 0.99 -7.19 10.27
C TYR A 55 0.91 -5.67 10.44
N MET A 56 0.04 -4.99 9.72
CA MET A 56 -0.13 -3.55 9.83
C MET A 56 -0.93 -3.21 11.09
N ARG A 57 -0.50 -2.16 11.82
CA ARG A 57 -1.14 -1.75 13.06
C ARG A 57 -2.58 -1.35 12.84
N GLN A 58 -3.48 -2.02 13.56
CA GLN A 58 -4.91 -1.67 13.54
C GLN A 58 -5.15 -0.35 14.27
N ASN A 59 -5.83 0.57 13.62
CA ASN A 59 -6.29 1.81 14.23
C ASN A 59 -7.41 1.54 15.25
N ASP A 60 -7.64 2.50 16.14
CA ASP A 60 -8.62 2.33 17.22
C ASP A 60 -10.07 2.39 16.73
N ASP A 61 -10.29 2.76 15.46
CA ASP A 61 -11.60 2.69 14.80
C ASP A 61 -12.05 1.25 14.49
N GLY A 62 -11.16 0.27 14.64
CA GLY A 62 -11.40 -1.15 14.35
C GLY A 62 -11.64 -1.47 12.86
N ARG A 63 -11.48 -0.53 11.97
CA ARG A 63 -11.80 -0.65 10.53
C ARG A 63 -10.61 -0.40 9.62
N THR A 64 -9.69 0.44 10.05
CA THR A 64 -8.52 0.87 9.27
C THR A 64 -7.21 0.42 9.91
N VAL A 65 -6.14 0.51 9.15
CA VAL A 65 -4.77 0.25 9.60
C VAL A 65 -3.89 1.46 9.32
N ALA A 66 -2.86 1.64 10.13
CA ALA A 66 -1.85 2.71 9.98
C ALA A 66 -0.90 2.41 8.81
N ALA A 67 -1.50 2.22 7.63
CA ALA A 67 -0.80 2.11 6.35
C ALA A 67 -0.66 3.48 5.71
N MET A 68 0.36 3.63 4.87
CA MET A 68 0.51 4.80 4.02
C MET A 68 1.09 4.41 2.67
N ASP A 69 0.57 5.00 1.62
CA ASP A 69 1.12 4.91 0.28
C ASP A 69 1.39 6.33 -0.24
N MET A 70 2.58 6.57 -0.80
CA MET A 70 2.90 7.81 -1.49
C MET A 70 2.62 7.63 -2.97
N LEU A 71 1.67 8.40 -3.48
CA LEU A 71 1.27 8.44 -4.87
C LEU A 71 1.86 9.66 -5.57
N VAL A 72 2.30 9.50 -6.81
CA VAL A 72 2.82 10.59 -7.63
C VAL A 72 2.15 10.61 -9.00
N PRO A 73 2.04 11.80 -9.64
CA PRO A 73 1.50 11.91 -10.98
C PRO A 73 2.20 10.98 -11.98
N ARG A 74 1.47 10.46 -12.95
CA ARG A 74 1.91 9.58 -14.04
C ARG A 74 2.28 8.15 -13.63
N VAL A 75 2.86 7.96 -12.44
CA VAL A 75 3.38 6.65 -12.00
C VAL A 75 2.40 5.94 -11.04
N GLY A 76 1.71 6.68 -10.15
CA GLY A 76 0.94 6.11 -9.06
C GLY A 76 1.80 5.88 -7.81
N GLU A 77 1.60 4.79 -7.09
CA GLU A 77 2.34 4.46 -5.88
C GLU A 77 3.84 4.28 -6.15
N ILE A 78 4.68 5.02 -5.42
CA ILE A 78 6.14 4.84 -5.40
C ILE A 78 6.68 4.40 -4.04
N ILE A 79 5.96 4.69 -2.96
CA ILE A 79 6.29 4.23 -1.60
C ILE A 79 5.04 3.61 -0.99
N GLY A 80 5.20 2.42 -0.42
CA GLY A 80 4.20 1.81 0.44
C GLY A 80 4.79 1.49 1.80
N GLY A 81 4.05 1.75 2.87
CA GLY A 81 4.54 1.54 4.22
C GLY A 81 3.44 1.40 5.26
N SER A 82 3.84 1.09 6.48
CA SER A 82 2.91 1.08 7.62
C SER A 82 3.66 1.12 8.94
N GLN A 83 2.98 1.56 9.98
CA GLN A 83 3.30 1.14 11.32
C GLN A 83 3.01 -0.36 11.45
N ARG A 84 3.85 -1.08 12.19
CA ARG A 84 3.67 -2.52 12.42
C ARG A 84 2.86 -2.74 13.68
N GLU A 85 2.04 -3.81 13.70
CA GLU A 85 1.29 -4.17 14.91
C GLU A 85 2.27 -4.66 15.98
N GLU A 86 2.39 -3.88 17.04
CA GLU A 86 3.24 -4.18 18.19
C GLU A 86 2.49 -4.90 19.32
N ARG A 87 1.15 -4.91 19.29
CA ARG A 87 0.31 -5.53 20.30
C ARG A 87 0.10 -7.00 19.98
N TYR A 88 0.68 -7.88 20.82
CA TYR A 88 0.66 -9.32 20.62
C TYR A 88 -0.73 -9.88 20.36
N ASP A 89 -1.68 -9.57 21.24
CA ASP A 89 -3.05 -10.09 21.19
C ASP A 89 -3.82 -9.64 19.94
N ARG A 90 -3.55 -8.44 19.45
CA ARG A 90 -4.15 -7.93 18.22
C ARG A 90 -3.56 -8.59 16.98
N LEU A 91 -2.25 -8.77 16.96
CA LEU A 91 -1.58 -9.46 15.86
C LEU A 91 -2.01 -10.93 15.75
N GLU A 92 -2.02 -11.66 16.88
CA GLU A 92 -2.45 -13.05 16.96
C GLU A 92 -3.91 -13.22 16.46
N ARG A 93 -4.82 -12.37 16.93
CA ARG A 93 -6.21 -12.35 16.47
C ARG A 93 -6.30 -12.12 14.97
N ARG A 94 -5.58 -11.13 14.47
CA ARG A 94 -5.61 -10.81 13.05
C ARG A 94 -5.07 -11.93 12.17
N MET A 95 -4.03 -12.62 12.60
CA MET A 95 -3.53 -13.82 11.91
C MET A 95 -4.62 -14.90 11.84
N GLY A 96 -5.35 -15.15 12.93
CA GLY A 96 -6.48 -16.09 12.94
C GLY A 96 -7.60 -15.67 11.98
N GLU A 97 -7.98 -14.39 11.95
CA GLU A 97 -9.01 -13.88 11.04
C GLU A 97 -8.68 -14.07 9.56
N VAL A 98 -7.40 -13.95 9.19
CA VAL A 98 -6.95 -14.13 7.79
C VAL A 98 -6.47 -15.55 7.48
N GLY A 99 -6.61 -16.49 8.42
CA GLY A 99 -6.33 -17.90 8.22
C GLY A 99 -4.84 -18.24 8.18
N ILE A 100 -3.97 -17.45 8.83
CA ILE A 100 -2.54 -17.75 8.94
C ILE A 100 -2.32 -18.69 10.12
N PRO A 101 -1.74 -19.89 9.93
CA PRO A 101 -1.39 -20.78 11.02
C PRO A 101 -0.37 -20.11 11.95
N LEU A 102 -0.68 -20.06 13.27
CA LEU A 102 0.18 -19.36 14.24
C LEU A 102 1.58 -19.96 14.31
N GLU A 103 1.71 -21.28 14.15
CA GLU A 103 2.98 -21.97 14.17
C GLU A 103 3.93 -21.52 13.06
N SER A 104 3.38 -21.16 11.89
CA SER A 104 4.19 -20.74 10.72
C SER A 104 4.93 -19.43 10.94
N LEU A 105 4.42 -18.58 11.83
CA LEU A 105 4.99 -17.27 12.17
C LEU A 105 5.14 -17.07 13.68
N SER A 106 5.33 -18.16 14.44
CA SER A 106 5.53 -18.11 15.91
C SER A 106 6.65 -17.15 16.29
N TRP A 107 7.79 -17.20 15.58
CA TRP A 107 8.92 -16.30 15.76
C TRP A 107 8.53 -14.82 15.61
N TYR A 108 7.60 -14.51 14.73
CA TYR A 108 7.13 -13.14 14.49
C TYR A 108 6.22 -12.65 15.63
N LEU A 109 5.43 -13.55 16.22
CA LEU A 109 4.66 -13.27 17.43
C LEU A 109 5.58 -13.13 18.65
N ASP A 110 6.63 -13.95 18.77
CA ASP A 110 7.56 -13.93 19.89
C ASP A 110 8.32 -12.60 20.02
N ILE A 111 8.60 -11.91 18.90
CA ILE A 111 9.16 -10.55 18.94
C ILE A 111 8.26 -9.59 19.74
N ARG A 112 6.93 -9.81 19.75
CA ARG A 112 5.98 -9.00 20.53
C ARG A 112 5.84 -9.47 21.96
N ARG A 113 6.01 -10.78 22.19
CA ARG A 113 5.93 -11.39 23.53
C ARG A 113 7.13 -11.00 24.39
N TRP A 114 8.32 -10.93 23.82
CA TRP A 114 9.57 -10.76 24.57
C TRP A 114 10.05 -9.32 24.67
N GLY A 115 9.32 -8.39 24.16
CA GLY A 115 9.62 -6.96 24.31
C GLY A 115 9.51 -6.19 22.99
N SER A 116 8.31 -5.73 22.68
CA SER A 116 8.04 -4.94 21.49
C SER A 116 8.18 -3.44 21.75
N CYS A 117 8.38 -2.70 20.69
CA CYS A 117 8.26 -1.23 20.68
C CYS A 117 7.47 -0.79 19.44
N PRO A 118 6.86 0.40 19.45
CA PRO A 118 6.31 0.99 18.24
C PRO A 118 7.38 1.08 17.16
N HIS A 119 7.11 0.52 16.00
CA HIS A 119 8.01 0.55 14.84
C HIS A 119 7.22 0.60 13.54
N ALA A 120 7.87 1.11 12.51
CA ALA A 120 7.31 1.24 11.18
C ALA A 120 8.34 0.85 10.12
N GLY A 121 7.87 0.64 8.91
CA GLY A 121 8.74 0.39 7.78
C GLY A 121 8.04 0.78 6.48
N PHE A 122 8.84 1.09 5.48
CA PHE A 122 8.36 1.39 4.13
C PHE A 122 9.27 0.76 3.09
N GLY A 123 8.71 0.54 1.90
CA GLY A 123 9.46 0.19 0.71
C GLY A 123 9.31 1.30 -0.33
N LEU A 124 10.40 1.60 -1.02
CA LEU A 124 10.40 2.52 -2.16
C LEU A 124 10.69 1.73 -3.43
N GLY A 125 9.80 1.82 -4.41
CA GLY A 125 10.01 1.24 -5.74
C GLY A 125 11.05 2.06 -6.50
N PHE A 126 12.30 1.58 -6.53
CA PHE A 126 13.41 2.34 -7.12
C PHE A 126 13.18 2.61 -8.62
N GLU A 127 12.69 1.63 -9.34
CA GLU A 127 12.36 1.77 -10.77
C GLU A 127 11.22 2.77 -10.99
N ARG A 128 10.20 2.76 -10.14
CA ARG A 128 9.10 3.73 -10.19
C ARG A 128 9.60 5.15 -9.88
N LEU A 129 10.53 5.29 -8.95
CA LEU A 129 11.19 6.57 -8.69
C LEU A 129 11.97 7.06 -9.92
N LEU A 130 12.73 6.18 -10.57
CA LEU A 130 13.44 6.52 -11.80
C LEU A 130 12.46 6.94 -12.91
N MET A 131 11.36 6.21 -13.11
CA MET A 131 10.31 6.62 -14.07
C MET A 131 9.77 8.01 -13.76
N TYR A 132 9.51 8.31 -12.48
CA TYR A 132 9.00 9.62 -12.06
C TYR A 132 9.97 10.75 -12.35
N ILE A 133 11.28 10.56 -12.04
CA ILE A 133 12.32 11.58 -12.23
C ILE A 133 12.66 11.77 -13.71
N THR A 134 12.78 10.68 -14.47
CA THR A 134 13.22 10.72 -15.87
C THR A 134 12.09 10.98 -16.86
N GLY A 135 10.84 10.77 -16.44
CA GLY A 135 9.68 10.82 -17.31
C GLY A 135 9.51 9.59 -18.23
N MET A 136 10.28 8.54 -18.01
CA MET A 136 10.12 7.28 -18.74
C MET A 136 8.77 6.63 -18.42
N GLU A 137 8.08 6.14 -19.44
CA GLU A 137 6.74 5.55 -19.29
C GLU A 137 6.78 4.03 -19.06
N ASN A 138 7.81 3.36 -19.54
CA ASN A 138 7.92 1.92 -19.43
C ASN A 138 8.99 1.55 -18.40
N ILE A 139 8.61 0.76 -17.40
CA ILE A 139 9.52 0.31 -16.33
C ILE A 139 10.73 -0.47 -16.87
N ARG A 140 10.62 -1.14 -18.02
CA ARG A 140 11.72 -1.86 -18.63
C ARG A 140 12.87 -0.94 -19.07
N ASP A 141 12.56 0.32 -19.38
CA ASP A 141 13.53 1.29 -19.87
C ASP A 141 14.40 1.88 -18.74
N VAL A 142 14.02 1.64 -17.49
CA VAL A 142 14.77 2.07 -16.31
C VAL A 142 15.46 0.90 -15.57
N ILE A 143 15.39 -0.31 -16.14
CA ILE A 143 16.04 -1.52 -15.63
C ILE A 143 17.16 -1.91 -16.58
N PRO A 144 18.44 -2.05 -16.12
CA PRO A 144 19.55 -2.42 -16.99
C PRO A 144 19.38 -3.77 -17.69
N PHE A 145 18.75 -4.74 -17.01
CA PHE A 145 18.51 -6.09 -17.52
C PHE A 145 17.06 -6.52 -17.27
N PRO A 146 16.09 -5.98 -18.02
CA PRO A 146 14.68 -6.25 -17.75
C PRO A 146 14.32 -7.70 -18.11
N ARG A 147 13.70 -8.40 -17.17
CA ARG A 147 13.17 -9.75 -17.38
C ARG A 147 11.69 -9.69 -17.71
N THR A 148 11.30 -10.45 -18.73
CA THR A 148 9.91 -10.56 -19.15
C THR A 148 9.54 -12.02 -19.38
N PRO A 149 8.26 -12.38 -19.40
CA PRO A 149 7.84 -13.74 -19.74
C PRO A 149 8.49 -14.19 -21.05
N GLY A 150 9.17 -15.35 -21.03
CA GLY A 150 9.90 -15.90 -22.16
C GLY A 150 11.27 -15.26 -22.44
N ASN A 151 11.69 -14.25 -21.68
CA ASN A 151 12.99 -13.61 -21.85
C ASN A 151 13.68 -13.36 -20.50
N ALA A 152 14.70 -14.14 -20.20
CA ALA A 152 15.57 -14.01 -19.02
C ALA A 152 17.02 -14.43 -19.39
N LYS A 153 17.55 -13.79 -20.44
CA LYS A 153 18.88 -14.16 -20.99
C LYS A 153 20.05 -13.61 -20.18
N PHE A 154 19.80 -12.68 -19.26
CA PHE A 154 20.82 -12.03 -18.43
C PHE A 154 20.46 -12.12 -16.95
#